data_7253e62bffd601c4d6339594f9193d26
#
_entry.id   7253e62bffd601c4d6339594f9193d26
#
_cell.length_a   1.000
_cell.length_b   1.000
_cell.length_c   1.000
_cell.angle_alpha   90.00
_cell.angle_beta   90.00
_cell.angle_gamma   90.00
#
_symmetry.space_group_name_H-M   'P 1'
#
loop_
_entity.id
_entity.type
_entity.pdbx_description
1 polymer ?
#
loop_
_entity_poly.entity_id
_entity_poly.type
_entity_poly.pdbx_seq_one_letter_code
_entity_poly.pdbx_strand_id
1 'polypeptide(L)'
;MVCAVELTDSGKVKRFYALQIKDFSAKSLRPIFERHISKDAQVTTDEWKGYRPISKAYSISQIPSKFGLNFIALHNLIHQVKSWIRTTYSWVSKKHIERYMNEYSYRINRSQSKETIFHNLIKRMVSADKLVISSMV
;
A
#
# COMPACT_ATOMS: atom_id res chain seq x y z
N MET A 1 6.78 1.79 -7.78
CA MET A 1 5.87 1.34 -6.69
C MET A 1 4.84 2.43 -6.44
N VAL A 2 3.60 2.08 -6.26
CA VAL A 2 2.53 2.99 -5.82
C VAL A 2 2.18 2.67 -4.37
N CYS A 3 1.94 3.71 -3.58
CA CYS A 3 1.49 3.60 -2.20
C CYS A 3 0.16 4.32 -2.03
N ALA A 4 -0.75 3.71 -1.29
CA ALA A 4 -2.03 4.28 -0.93
C ALA A 4 -2.29 4.14 0.57
N VAL A 5 -2.91 5.14 1.16
CA VAL A 5 -3.33 5.14 2.56
C VAL A 5 -4.81 5.50 2.65
N GLU A 6 -5.55 4.70 3.39
CA GLU A 6 -6.91 5.01 3.79
C GLU A 6 -6.86 5.69 5.17
N LEU A 7 -7.49 6.83 5.28
CA LEU A 7 -7.59 7.58 6.53
C LEU A 7 -9.01 7.44 7.11
N THR A 8 -9.10 7.52 8.42
CA THR A 8 -10.38 7.72 9.13
C THR A 8 -10.80 9.18 9.02
N ASP A 9 -12.04 9.50 9.38
CA ASP A 9 -12.55 10.88 9.45
C ASP A 9 -11.72 11.77 10.40
N SER A 10 -11.07 11.15 11.39
CA SER A 10 -10.14 11.83 12.31
C SER A 10 -8.71 11.97 11.75
N GLY A 11 -8.46 11.60 10.49
CA GLY A 11 -7.15 11.68 9.83
C GLY A 11 -6.15 10.61 10.26
N LYS A 12 -6.55 9.60 11.03
CA LYS A 12 -5.69 8.48 11.41
C LYS A 12 -5.60 7.45 10.29
N VAL A 13 -4.46 6.79 10.18
CA VAL A 13 -4.25 5.71 9.20
C VAL A 13 -5.14 4.52 9.56
N LYS A 14 -5.99 4.11 8.63
CA LYS A 14 -6.86 2.93 8.74
C LYS A 14 -6.26 1.74 7.97
N ARG A 15 -5.80 1.98 6.75
CA ARG A 15 -5.18 0.94 5.92
C ARG A 15 -4.03 1.53 5.11
N PHE A 16 -3.07 0.69 4.82
CA PHE A 16 -1.94 0.99 3.94
C PHE A 16 -1.77 -0.11 2.90
N TYR A 17 -1.53 0.29 1.66
CA TYR A 17 -1.19 -0.60 0.55
C TYR A 17 0.02 -0.06 -0.20
N ALA A 18 0.91 -0.96 -0.59
CA ALA A 18 2.04 -0.65 -1.45
C ALA A 18 2.16 -1.75 -2.50
N LEU A 19 2.11 -1.37 -3.77
CA LEU A 19 2.07 -2.29 -4.91
C LEU A 19 3.18 -1.95 -5.89
N GLN A 20 3.82 -3.00 -6.41
CA GLN A 20 4.78 -2.84 -7.49
C GLN A 20 4.03 -2.64 -8.81
N ILE A 21 4.41 -1.64 -9.57
CA ILE A 21 3.85 -1.35 -10.89
C ILE A 21 4.97 -1.21 -11.91
N LYS A 22 4.67 -1.51 -13.15
CA LYS A 22 5.62 -1.42 -14.25
C LYS A 22 6.01 0.05 -14.52
N ASP A 23 5.03 0.91 -14.58
CA ASP A 23 5.16 2.35 -14.81
C ASP A 23 3.99 3.11 -14.16
N PHE A 24 4.03 4.44 -14.21
CA PHE A 24 2.98 5.31 -13.67
C PHE A 24 1.96 5.76 -14.73
N SER A 25 1.78 4.97 -15.79
CA SER A 25 0.74 5.22 -16.80
C SER A 25 -0.66 4.94 -16.24
N ALA A 26 -1.68 5.54 -16.85
CA ALA A 26 -3.07 5.27 -16.49
C ALA A 26 -3.44 3.78 -16.64
N LYS A 27 -2.81 3.08 -17.61
CA LYS A 27 -3.00 1.64 -17.83
C LYS A 27 -2.50 0.80 -16.65
N SER A 28 -1.37 1.16 -16.06
CA SER A 28 -0.80 0.46 -14.89
C SER A 28 -1.50 0.84 -13.58
N LEU A 29 -2.03 2.06 -13.47
CA LEU A 29 -2.71 2.56 -12.28
C LEU A 29 -4.17 2.08 -12.20
N ARG A 30 -4.88 1.97 -13.32
CA ARG A 30 -6.31 1.61 -13.37
C ARG A 30 -6.66 0.32 -12.61
N PRO A 31 -5.94 -0.81 -12.79
CA PRO A 31 -6.24 -2.05 -12.06
C PRO A 31 -6.13 -1.92 -10.54
N ILE A 32 -5.31 -0.98 -10.04
CA ILE A 32 -5.16 -0.70 -8.62
C ILE A 32 -6.42 -0.04 -8.09
N PHE A 33 -6.93 0.96 -8.80
CA PHE A 33 -8.18 1.62 -8.46
C PHE A 33 -9.35 0.62 -8.47
N GLU A 34 -9.47 -0.20 -9.50
CA GLU A 34 -10.54 -1.19 -9.64
C GLU A 34 -10.53 -2.25 -8.52
N ARG A 35 -9.35 -2.66 -8.04
CA ARG A 35 -9.21 -3.73 -7.04
C ARG A 35 -9.24 -3.23 -5.59
N HIS A 36 -8.77 -2.03 -5.34
CA HIS A 36 -8.46 -1.57 -3.98
C HIS A 36 -9.20 -0.31 -3.55
N ILE A 37 -9.84 0.43 -4.47
CA ILE A 37 -10.48 1.70 -4.17
C ILE A 37 -11.96 1.62 -4.51
N SER A 38 -12.82 1.91 -3.53
CA SER A 38 -14.26 2.02 -3.77
C SER A 38 -14.55 3.18 -4.72
N LYS A 39 -15.58 3.05 -5.56
CA LYS A 39 -16.01 4.13 -6.46
C LYS A 39 -16.51 5.36 -5.70
N ASP A 40 -17.05 5.16 -4.50
CA ASP A 40 -17.55 6.22 -3.64
C ASP A 40 -16.47 6.89 -2.79
N ALA A 41 -15.22 6.38 -2.86
CA ALA A 41 -14.12 6.94 -2.08
C ALA A 41 -13.67 8.29 -2.64
N GLN A 42 -13.45 9.24 -1.75
CA GLN A 42 -12.77 10.49 -2.07
C GLN A 42 -11.25 10.23 -2.10
N VAL A 43 -10.64 10.35 -3.27
CA VAL A 43 -9.22 10.06 -3.47
C VAL A 43 -8.46 11.36 -3.68
N THR A 44 -7.39 11.55 -2.91
CA THR A 44 -6.47 12.68 -3.11
C THR A 44 -5.16 12.15 -3.67
N THR A 45 -4.68 12.72 -4.76
CA THR A 45 -3.41 12.35 -5.40
C THR A 45 -2.57 13.59 -5.68
N ASP A 46 -1.29 13.37 -5.99
CA ASP A 46 -0.48 14.42 -6.59
C ASP A 46 -0.97 14.78 -8.01
N GLU A 47 -0.36 15.79 -8.62
CA GLU A 47 -0.72 16.31 -9.94
C GLU A 47 -0.20 15.44 -11.10
N TRP A 48 0.12 14.16 -10.85
CA TRP A 48 0.63 13.30 -11.90
C TRP A 48 -0.40 13.06 -13.01
N LYS A 49 0.03 13.24 -14.26
CA LYS A 49 -0.85 13.15 -15.44
C LYS A 49 -1.55 11.79 -15.62
N GLY A 50 -0.96 10.71 -15.10
CA GLY A 50 -1.53 9.35 -15.16
C GLY A 50 -2.87 9.18 -14.47
N TYR A 51 -3.23 10.05 -13.54
CA TYR A 51 -4.53 10.02 -12.85
C TYR A 51 -5.67 10.64 -13.64
N ARG A 52 -5.39 11.53 -14.60
CA ARG A 52 -6.44 12.25 -15.38
C ARG A 52 -7.44 11.34 -16.09
N PRO A 53 -7.04 10.22 -16.77
CA PRO A 53 -8.02 9.32 -17.38
C PRO A 53 -8.84 8.51 -16.36
N ILE A 54 -8.34 8.38 -15.12
CA ILE A 54 -8.98 7.61 -14.05
C ILE A 54 -10.00 8.50 -13.32
N SER A 55 -9.77 9.81 -13.23
CA SER A 55 -10.68 10.76 -12.59
C SER A 55 -12.07 10.86 -13.25
N LYS A 56 -12.23 10.33 -14.48
CA LYS A 56 -13.54 10.21 -15.13
C LYS A 56 -14.45 9.17 -14.45
N ALA A 57 -13.87 8.19 -13.75
CA ALA A 57 -14.60 7.08 -13.12
C ALA A 57 -14.53 7.07 -11.59
N TYR A 58 -13.65 7.87 -11.00
CA TYR A 58 -13.41 7.97 -9.56
C TYR A 58 -13.35 9.43 -9.14
N SER A 59 -13.81 9.73 -7.93
CA SER A 59 -13.72 11.07 -7.34
C SER A 59 -12.29 11.36 -6.91
N ILE A 60 -11.48 11.91 -7.83
CA ILE A 60 -10.06 12.21 -7.60
C ILE A 60 -9.86 13.72 -7.52
N SER A 61 -9.32 14.18 -6.39
CA SER A 61 -8.80 15.53 -6.20
C SER A 61 -7.29 15.52 -6.38
N GLN A 62 -6.77 16.26 -7.36
CA GLN A 62 -5.34 16.40 -7.58
C GLN A 62 -4.84 17.68 -6.90
N ILE A 63 -3.83 17.54 -6.03
CA ILE A 63 -3.21 18.67 -5.33
C ILE A 63 -1.69 18.59 -5.45
N PRO A 64 -0.97 19.74 -5.45
CA PRO A 64 0.49 19.72 -5.48
C PRO A 64 1.07 19.04 -4.24
N SER A 65 2.10 18.24 -4.41
CA SER A 65 2.71 17.49 -3.29
C SER A 65 3.36 18.39 -2.24
N LYS A 66 3.87 19.58 -2.63
CA LYS A 66 4.62 20.51 -1.76
C LYS A 66 5.68 19.78 -0.91
N PHE A 67 6.54 19.00 -1.56
CA PHE A 67 7.56 18.16 -0.89
C PHE A 67 6.99 17.19 0.15
N GLY A 68 5.74 16.75 -0.03
CA GLY A 68 5.05 15.80 0.86
C GLY A 68 4.23 16.45 1.98
N LEU A 69 4.26 17.76 2.14
CA LEU A 69 3.50 18.46 3.18
C LEU A 69 1.99 18.24 3.07
N ASN A 70 1.48 18.10 1.84
CA ASN A 70 0.07 17.82 1.61
C ASN A 70 -0.31 16.33 1.78
N PHE A 71 0.68 15.44 2.01
CA PHE A 71 0.49 13.99 2.14
C PHE A 71 1.25 13.42 3.37
N ILE A 72 1.20 14.12 4.51
CA ILE A 72 1.99 13.82 5.72
C ILE A 72 1.81 12.36 6.16
N ALA A 73 0.57 11.86 6.25
CA ALA A 73 0.30 10.50 6.68
C ALA A 73 0.94 9.46 5.74
N LEU A 74 0.84 9.66 4.42
CA LEU A 74 1.46 8.79 3.43
C LEU A 74 2.99 8.82 3.50
N HIS A 75 3.58 10.01 3.59
CA HIS A 75 5.02 10.17 3.69
C HIS A 75 5.59 9.55 4.97
N ASN A 76 4.93 9.75 6.11
CA ASN A 76 5.33 9.14 7.38
C ASN A 76 5.33 7.59 7.27
N LEU A 77 4.30 7.01 6.64
CA LEU A 77 4.27 5.56 6.42
C LEU A 77 5.38 5.09 5.48
N ILE A 78 5.64 5.81 4.40
CA ILE A 78 6.76 5.49 3.49
C ILE A 78 8.10 5.54 4.25
N HIS A 79 8.30 6.51 5.12
CA HIS A 79 9.49 6.58 5.98
C HIS A 79 9.58 5.40 6.94
N GLN A 80 8.47 5.03 7.60
CA GLN A 80 8.40 3.88 8.49
C GLN A 80 8.71 2.56 7.75
N VAL A 81 8.13 2.36 6.55
CA VAL A 81 8.45 1.20 5.70
C VAL A 81 9.92 1.12 5.38
N LYS A 82 10.52 2.22 4.94
CA LYS A 82 11.95 2.28 4.61
C LYS A 82 12.83 1.97 5.83
N SER A 83 12.48 2.52 6.99
CA SER A 83 13.17 2.25 8.25
C SER A 83 13.05 0.77 8.62
N TRP A 84 11.84 0.23 8.61
CA TRP A 84 11.60 -1.18 8.93
C TRP A 84 12.38 -2.13 8.02
N ILE A 85 12.40 -1.88 6.70
CA ILE A 85 13.20 -2.68 5.77
C ILE A 85 14.68 -2.65 6.13
N ARG A 86 15.25 -1.46 6.40
CA ARG A 86 16.67 -1.29 6.72
C ARG A 86 17.07 -1.96 8.03
N THR A 87 16.17 -1.97 9.02
CA THR A 87 16.45 -2.56 10.33
C THR A 87 16.22 -4.06 10.37
N THR A 88 15.32 -4.58 9.53
CA THR A 88 14.94 -6.00 9.55
C THR A 88 15.76 -6.84 8.58
N TYR A 89 16.14 -6.28 7.43
CA TYR A 89 16.79 -7.03 6.35
C TYR A 89 18.15 -6.42 6.00
N SER A 90 19.20 -7.23 6.01
CA SER A 90 20.54 -6.82 5.59
C SER A 90 20.61 -6.52 4.09
N TRP A 91 19.76 -7.19 3.30
CA TRP A 91 19.68 -7.02 1.86
C TRP A 91 18.26 -7.28 1.36
N VAL A 92 17.83 -6.51 0.37
CA VAL A 92 16.48 -6.59 -0.21
C VAL A 92 16.56 -6.72 -1.72
N SER A 93 16.05 -7.82 -2.25
CA SER A 93 15.94 -8.04 -3.68
C SER A 93 14.77 -7.28 -4.28
N LYS A 94 14.98 -6.65 -5.43
CA LYS A 94 13.89 -6.04 -6.21
C LYS A 94 12.82 -7.05 -6.61
N LYS A 95 13.19 -8.32 -6.84
CA LYS A 95 12.29 -9.43 -7.18
C LYS A 95 11.28 -9.72 -6.06
N HIS A 96 11.66 -9.48 -4.80
CA HIS A 96 10.85 -9.81 -3.63
C HIS A 96 10.29 -8.59 -2.90
N ILE A 97 10.49 -7.38 -3.43
CA ILE A 97 10.05 -6.14 -2.76
C ILE A 97 8.55 -6.14 -2.47
N GLU A 98 7.74 -6.72 -3.34
CA GLU A 98 6.30 -6.81 -3.16
C GLU A 98 5.93 -7.68 -1.94
N ARG A 99 6.67 -8.76 -1.68
CA ARG A 99 6.45 -9.63 -0.50
C ARG A 99 6.70 -8.86 0.79
N TYR A 100 7.77 -8.07 0.86
CA TYR A 100 8.06 -7.22 2.02
C TYR A 100 6.98 -6.15 2.21
N MET A 101 6.51 -5.54 1.12
CA MET A 101 5.43 -4.55 1.19
C MET A 101 4.12 -5.18 1.65
N ASN A 102 3.79 -6.37 1.19
CA ASN A 102 2.59 -7.12 1.61
C ASN A 102 2.67 -7.47 3.10
N GLU A 103 3.83 -7.91 3.59
CA GLU A 103 4.04 -8.18 5.01
C GLU A 103 3.83 -6.92 5.85
N TYR A 104 4.47 -5.81 5.47
CA TYR A 104 4.34 -4.55 6.20
C TYR A 104 2.89 -4.03 6.19
N SER A 105 2.25 -4.04 5.02
CA SER A 105 0.84 -3.66 4.88
C SER A 105 -0.08 -4.53 5.75
N TYR A 106 0.18 -5.84 5.80
CA TYR A 106 -0.57 -6.74 6.67
C TYR A 106 -0.44 -6.36 8.15
N ARG A 107 0.78 -6.09 8.61
CA ARG A 107 1.06 -5.70 10.01
C ARG A 107 0.33 -4.40 10.37
N ILE A 108 0.45 -3.36 9.54
CA ILE A 108 -0.24 -2.07 9.76
C ILE A 108 -1.75 -2.24 9.74
N ASN A 109 -2.28 -2.91 8.73
CA ASN A 109 -3.73 -3.07 8.54
C ASN A 109 -4.40 -3.92 9.63
N ARG A 110 -3.62 -4.69 10.40
CA ARG A 110 -4.10 -5.51 11.52
C ARG A 110 -3.76 -4.96 12.89
N SER A 111 -2.89 -3.96 12.99
CA SER A 111 -2.47 -3.38 14.27
C SER A 111 -3.64 -2.83 15.10
N GLN A 112 -4.73 -2.45 14.47
CA GLN A 112 -5.97 -1.97 15.11
C GLN A 112 -6.83 -3.10 15.71
N SER A 113 -6.61 -4.36 15.29
CA SER A 113 -7.43 -5.52 15.69
C SER A 113 -6.67 -6.39 16.68
N LYS A 114 -6.23 -5.82 17.80
CA LYS A 114 -5.33 -6.46 18.78
C LYS A 114 -5.84 -7.81 19.29
N GLU A 115 -7.15 -7.92 19.55
CA GLU A 115 -7.78 -9.14 20.11
C GLU A 115 -7.80 -10.31 19.12
N THR A 116 -7.92 -10.02 17.83
CA THR A 116 -8.09 -11.05 16.79
C THR A 116 -6.84 -11.28 15.95
N ILE A 117 -5.79 -10.47 16.11
CA ILE A 117 -4.61 -10.51 15.23
C ILE A 117 -3.91 -11.86 15.27
N PHE A 118 -3.74 -12.45 16.47
CA PHE A 118 -3.07 -13.74 16.64
C PHE A 118 -3.89 -14.87 16.02
N HIS A 119 -5.18 -14.94 16.33
CA HIS A 119 -6.08 -15.96 15.78
C HIS A 119 -6.13 -15.91 14.25
N ASN A 120 -6.27 -14.71 13.68
CA ASN A 120 -6.28 -14.50 12.23
C ASN A 120 -4.95 -14.87 11.58
N LEU A 121 -3.82 -14.61 12.24
CA LEU A 121 -2.50 -15.01 11.76
C LEU A 121 -2.38 -16.55 11.70
N ILE A 122 -2.69 -17.25 12.79
CA ILE A 122 -2.65 -18.71 12.83
C ILE A 122 -3.56 -19.33 11.77
N LYS A 123 -4.80 -18.86 11.67
CA LYS A 123 -5.74 -19.33 10.65
C LYS A 123 -5.17 -19.20 9.22
N ARG A 124 -4.53 -18.09 8.91
CA ARG A 124 -3.92 -17.87 7.59
C ARG A 124 -2.69 -18.74 7.37
N MET A 125 -1.85 -18.93 8.40
CA MET A 125 -0.67 -19.80 8.29
C MET A 125 -1.07 -21.25 8.00
N VAL A 126 -2.12 -21.74 8.64
CA VAL A 126 -2.64 -23.11 8.42
C VAL A 126 -3.31 -23.25 7.05
N SER A 127 -3.97 -22.19 6.57
CA SER A 127 -4.70 -22.20 5.29
C SER A 127 -3.84 -21.81 4.08
N ALA A 128 -2.59 -21.39 4.30
CA ALA A 128 -1.70 -21.00 3.22
C ALA A 128 -1.08 -22.23 2.55
N ASP A 129 -0.95 -22.16 1.22
CA ASP A 129 -0.21 -23.15 0.47
C ASP A 129 1.27 -23.18 0.89
N LYS A 130 1.86 -24.38 0.91
CA LYS A 130 3.28 -24.54 1.22
C LYS A 130 4.14 -23.79 0.22
N LEU A 131 4.94 -22.85 0.69
CA LEU A 131 5.96 -22.20 -0.12
C LEU A 131 7.09 -23.21 -0.39
N VAL A 132 7.29 -23.55 -1.64
CA VAL A 132 8.44 -24.37 -2.05
C VAL A 132 9.66 -23.45 -2.11
N ILE A 133 10.71 -23.77 -1.36
CA ILE A 133 11.94 -22.97 -1.26
C ILE A 133 12.57 -22.73 -2.65
N SER A 134 12.45 -23.66 -3.59
CA SER A 134 12.92 -23.52 -4.97
C SER A 134 12.29 -22.34 -5.73
N SER A 135 11.15 -21.82 -5.29
CA SER A 135 10.50 -20.65 -5.88
C SER A 135 10.98 -19.30 -5.29
N MET A 136 11.86 -19.35 -4.29
CA MET A 136 12.36 -18.18 -3.56
C MET A 136 13.76 -17.75 -4.00
N VAL A 137 14.45 -18.54 -4.84
CA VAL A 137 15.81 -18.25 -5.37
C VAL A 137 15.72 -17.52 -6.70
#